data_2b130d7ec3abf39ce659086179c02299
#
_entry.id   2b130d7ec3abf39ce659086179c02299
#
_cell.length_a   1.000
_cell.length_b   1.000
_cell.length_c   1.000
_cell.angle_alpha   90.00
_cell.angle_beta   90.00
_cell.angle_gamma   90.00
#
_symmetry.space_group_name_H-M   'P 1'
#
loop_
_entity.id
_entity.type
_entity.pdbx_description
1 polymer ?
#
loop_
_entity_poly.entity_id
_entity_poly.type
_entity_poly.pdbx_seq_one_letter_code
_entity_poly.pdbx_strand_id
1 'polypeptide(L)'
;MVDCVNLRKKYMTVTAVEDISLNIQAGKMYALLGPNGSGKTTLMKMIAGLTRQTSGTLLYEGQPIGVESKKHIAYMPTESYFYSYMNCLDIGKYYSDFFEDFSMEKYRQLLDEMELDIRQKANKMSSGMMAKLKIVATLARDSRLIMLDEPLNGIDIIAREKIINTIMASADGHRAFILSSHLVDELEKIIDYAVFIKKGTVIMQGEAEALCQESGKSIVELYKSIYA
;
A
#
# COMPACT_ATOMS: atom_id res chain seq x y z
N MET A 1 7.59 4.96 13.50
CA MET A 1 7.07 3.61 13.15
C MET A 1 8.01 2.86 12.21
N VAL A 2 8.24 3.32 10.97
CA VAL A 2 9.24 2.70 10.08
C VAL A 2 10.33 3.71 9.73
N ASP A 3 11.57 3.29 9.89
CA ASP A 3 12.76 4.11 9.57
C ASP A 3 13.53 3.44 8.44
N CYS A 4 13.60 4.13 7.32
CA CYS A 4 14.39 3.79 6.16
C CYS A 4 15.58 4.76 6.08
N VAL A 5 16.81 4.26 6.10
CA VAL A 5 18.02 5.10 6.01
C VAL A 5 18.94 4.55 4.93
N ASN A 6 19.14 5.33 3.88
CA ASN A 6 20.01 5.02 2.74
C ASN A 6 19.75 3.62 2.17
N LEU A 7 18.47 3.26 2.03
CA LEU A 7 18.07 1.94 1.54
C LEU A 7 18.48 1.76 0.09
N ARG A 8 19.12 0.63 -0.17
CA ARG A 8 19.48 0.18 -1.50
C ARG A 8 19.01 -1.24 -1.75
N LYS A 9 18.49 -1.49 -2.95
CA LYS A 9 18.14 -2.84 -3.41
C LYS A 9 18.60 -3.06 -4.83
N LYS A 10 19.49 -4.03 -4.98
CA LYS A 10 19.99 -4.49 -6.29
C LYS A 10 19.56 -5.93 -6.51
N TYR A 11 19.00 -6.23 -7.68
CA TYR A 11 18.72 -7.56 -8.18
C TYR A 11 19.68 -7.86 -9.34
N MET A 12 20.61 -8.76 -9.13
CA MET A 12 21.63 -9.09 -10.13
C MET A 12 22.28 -7.83 -10.76
N THR A 13 21.84 -7.44 -11.96
CA THR A 13 22.36 -6.27 -12.68
C THR A 13 21.51 -5.02 -12.53
N VAL A 14 20.26 -5.13 -12.02
CA VAL A 14 19.32 -4.03 -11.93
C VAL A 14 19.26 -3.48 -10.51
N THR A 15 19.52 -2.18 -10.35
CA THR A 15 19.28 -1.46 -9.10
C THR A 15 17.85 -0.95 -9.10
N ALA A 16 17.00 -1.55 -8.25
CA ALA A 16 15.58 -1.19 -8.15
C ALA A 16 15.34 -0.05 -7.15
N VAL A 17 16.16 0.03 -6.10
CA VAL A 17 16.21 1.12 -5.12
C VAL A 17 17.68 1.49 -4.97
N GLU A 18 18.01 2.76 -5.21
CA GLU A 18 19.40 3.24 -5.21
C GLU A 18 19.78 3.87 -3.88
N ASP A 19 18.96 4.80 -3.42
CA ASP A 19 19.12 5.49 -2.14
C ASP A 19 17.77 6.07 -1.71
N ILE A 20 17.11 5.41 -0.75
CA ILE A 20 15.85 5.90 -0.18
C ILE A 20 15.99 6.05 1.34
N SER A 21 15.79 7.30 1.80
CA SER A 21 15.63 7.62 3.20
C SER A 21 14.22 8.17 3.43
N LEU A 22 13.44 7.53 4.31
CA LEU A 22 12.04 7.83 4.56
C LEU A 22 11.68 7.44 5.99
N ASN A 23 10.95 8.30 6.68
CA ASN A 23 10.36 8.01 7.99
C ASN A 23 8.85 7.93 7.86
N ILE A 24 8.25 6.80 8.25
CA ILE A 24 6.81 6.59 8.30
C ILE A 24 6.35 6.73 9.76
N GLN A 25 5.44 7.65 9.99
CA GLN A 25 4.82 7.91 11.30
C GLN A 25 3.44 7.26 11.38
N ALA A 26 3.02 6.91 12.59
CA ALA A 26 1.66 6.45 12.83
C ALA A 26 0.65 7.56 12.57
N GLY A 27 -0.58 7.18 12.21
CA GLY A 27 -1.69 8.10 12.02
C GLY A 27 -1.64 8.91 10.73
N LYS A 28 -0.70 8.63 9.82
CA LYS A 28 -0.57 9.36 8.55
C LYS A 28 -0.75 8.46 7.33
N MET A 29 -1.26 9.07 6.27
CA MET A 29 -1.45 8.44 4.97
C MET A 29 -0.38 8.92 3.99
N TYR A 30 0.48 8.01 3.55
CA TYR A 30 1.60 8.26 2.65
C TYR A 30 1.25 7.83 1.22
N ALA A 31 1.53 8.68 0.23
CA ALA A 31 1.53 8.27 -1.18
C ALA A 31 2.95 8.08 -1.69
N LEU A 32 3.25 6.88 -2.20
CA LEU A 32 4.45 6.63 -3.01
C LEU A 32 4.10 6.88 -4.47
N LEU A 33 4.59 7.98 -5.02
CA LEU A 33 4.26 8.48 -6.35
C LEU A 33 5.41 8.27 -7.32
N GLY A 34 5.11 7.83 -8.53
CA GLY A 34 6.11 7.64 -9.58
C GLY A 34 5.65 6.67 -10.66
N PRO A 35 6.30 6.68 -11.84
CA PRO A 35 5.97 5.79 -12.92
C PRO A 35 6.27 4.32 -12.59
N ASN A 36 5.78 3.41 -13.44
CA ASN A 36 6.11 2.00 -13.33
C ASN A 36 7.63 1.79 -13.41
N GLY A 37 8.16 0.90 -12.57
CA GLY A 37 9.60 0.65 -12.47
C GLY A 37 10.40 1.69 -11.67
N SER A 38 9.76 2.68 -11.03
CA SER A 38 10.47 3.67 -10.21
C SER A 38 11.02 3.13 -8.89
N GLY A 39 10.58 1.94 -8.42
CA GLY A 39 11.06 1.31 -7.18
C GLY A 39 10.02 1.20 -6.06
N LYS A 40 8.78 1.73 -6.22
CA LYS A 40 7.70 1.73 -5.22
C LYS A 40 7.43 0.33 -4.63
N THR A 41 7.07 -0.62 -5.50
CA THR A 41 6.80 -2.02 -5.10
C THR A 41 8.00 -2.67 -4.39
N THR A 42 9.22 -2.38 -4.84
CA THR A 42 10.43 -2.91 -4.21
C THR A 42 10.61 -2.35 -2.79
N LEU A 43 10.39 -1.05 -2.60
CA LEU A 43 10.42 -0.43 -1.28
C LEU A 43 9.36 -1.05 -0.36
N MET A 44 8.12 -1.18 -0.83
CA MET A 44 7.04 -1.80 -0.06
C MET A 44 7.34 -3.27 0.28
N LYS A 45 7.90 -4.05 -0.66
CA LYS A 45 8.33 -5.44 -0.40
C LYS A 45 9.46 -5.53 0.63
N MET A 46 10.36 -4.53 0.70
CA MET A 46 11.37 -4.47 1.76
C MET A 46 10.72 -4.19 3.12
N ILE A 47 9.83 -3.21 3.21
CA ILE A 47 9.10 -2.87 4.45
C ILE A 47 8.25 -4.05 4.92
N ALA A 48 7.58 -4.76 4.01
CA ALA A 48 6.82 -5.98 4.32
C ALA A 48 7.71 -7.18 4.72
N GLY A 49 9.04 -7.05 4.65
CA GLY A 49 9.96 -8.14 4.94
C GLY A 49 9.91 -9.30 3.95
N LEU A 50 9.43 -9.06 2.73
CA LEU A 50 9.37 -10.03 1.64
C LEU A 50 10.69 -10.08 0.84
N THR A 51 11.48 -9.04 0.92
CA THR A 51 12.83 -8.98 0.35
C THR A 51 13.74 -8.19 1.26
N ARG A 52 15.01 -8.59 1.37
CA ARG A 52 16.01 -7.85 2.15
C ARG A 52 16.64 -6.75 1.29
N GLN A 53 16.97 -5.63 1.91
CA GLN A 53 17.81 -4.59 1.32
C GLN A 53 19.21 -5.13 1.03
N THR A 54 19.87 -4.55 0.04
CA THR A 54 21.28 -4.85 -0.27
C THR A 54 22.20 -4.09 0.69
N SER A 55 21.85 -2.84 1.02
CA SER A 55 22.52 -2.01 2.03
C SER A 55 21.54 -0.99 2.61
N GLY A 56 21.97 -0.23 3.60
CA GLY A 56 21.13 0.70 4.35
C GLY A 56 20.46 0.04 5.56
N THR A 57 19.72 0.84 6.32
CA THR A 57 19.05 0.42 7.54
C THR A 57 17.54 0.51 7.36
N LEU A 58 16.82 -0.55 7.74
CA LEU A 58 15.36 -0.61 7.72
C LEU A 58 14.87 -1.16 9.05
N LEU A 59 14.17 -0.31 9.80
CA LEU A 59 13.67 -0.63 11.14
C LEU A 59 12.16 -0.44 11.20
N TYR A 60 11.49 -1.28 11.98
CA TYR A 60 10.12 -1.11 12.44
C TYR A 60 10.13 -0.95 13.97
N GLU A 61 9.66 0.18 14.47
CA GLU A 61 9.70 0.53 15.90
C GLU A 61 11.10 0.33 16.52
N GLY A 62 12.15 0.76 15.81
CA GLY A 62 13.54 0.67 16.23
C GLY A 62 14.17 -0.73 16.12
N GLN A 63 13.44 -1.74 15.65
CA GLN A 63 13.91 -3.11 15.48
C GLN A 63 14.01 -3.50 14.00
N PRO A 64 14.97 -4.34 13.60
CA PRO A 64 15.02 -4.85 12.22
C PRO A 64 13.74 -5.54 11.81
N ILE A 65 13.36 -5.38 10.53
CA ILE A 65 12.23 -6.10 9.95
C ILE A 65 12.41 -7.62 10.11
N GLY A 66 11.42 -8.25 10.71
CA GLY A 66 11.45 -9.69 11.03
C GLY A 66 10.06 -10.28 11.24
N VAL A 67 9.99 -11.39 11.96
CA VAL A 67 8.72 -12.09 12.24
C VAL A 67 7.78 -11.19 13.04
N GLU A 68 8.29 -10.51 14.07
CA GLU A 68 7.46 -9.66 14.94
C GLU A 68 6.87 -8.46 14.17
N SER A 69 7.64 -7.76 13.33
CA SER A 69 7.11 -6.66 12.55
C SER A 69 6.01 -7.08 11.58
N LYS A 70 6.09 -8.31 11.02
CA LYS A 70 5.07 -8.84 10.08
C LYS A 70 3.70 -9.06 10.73
N LYS A 71 3.65 -9.25 12.05
CA LYS A 71 2.37 -9.32 12.78
C LYS A 71 1.60 -8.00 12.71
N HIS A 72 2.30 -6.88 12.57
CA HIS A 72 1.75 -5.53 12.59
C HIS A 72 1.71 -4.84 11.23
N ILE A 73 2.13 -5.53 10.17
CA ILE A 73 2.20 -5.01 8.81
C ILE A 73 1.26 -5.82 7.91
N ALA A 74 0.28 -5.17 7.32
CA ALA A 74 -0.54 -5.74 6.24
C ALA A 74 -0.05 -5.20 4.90
N TYR A 75 0.19 -6.09 3.94
CA TYR A 75 0.64 -5.71 2.59
C TYR A 75 -0.23 -6.36 1.53
N MET A 76 -0.81 -5.54 0.68
CA MET A 76 -1.53 -5.94 -0.52
C MET A 76 -0.63 -5.76 -1.74
N PRO A 77 -0.17 -6.83 -2.37
CA PRO A 77 0.61 -6.74 -3.61
C PRO A 77 -0.27 -6.46 -4.83
N THR A 78 0.36 -5.97 -5.90
CA THR A 78 -0.32 -5.75 -7.19
C THR A 78 -0.80 -7.07 -7.80
N GLU A 79 0.02 -8.13 -7.71
CA GLU A 79 -0.28 -9.44 -8.26
C GLU A 79 -1.46 -10.12 -7.53
N SER A 80 -2.16 -11.01 -8.23
CA SER A 80 -3.13 -11.91 -7.58
C SER A 80 -2.39 -13.02 -6.83
N TYR A 81 -2.77 -13.25 -5.57
CA TYR A 81 -2.14 -14.24 -4.68
C TYR A 81 -3.13 -15.20 -4.05
N PHE A 82 -4.41 -15.07 -4.35
CA PHE A 82 -5.42 -16.04 -3.91
C PHE A 82 -5.43 -17.27 -4.80
N TYR A 83 -5.61 -18.43 -4.21
CA TYR A 83 -5.78 -19.65 -4.98
C TYR A 83 -7.10 -19.63 -5.77
N SER A 84 -7.03 -20.01 -7.04
CA SER A 84 -8.15 -19.92 -7.97
C SER A 84 -9.39 -20.74 -7.59
N TYR A 85 -9.22 -21.79 -6.79
CA TYR A 85 -10.30 -22.65 -6.30
C TYR A 85 -11.04 -22.09 -5.09
N MET A 86 -10.44 -21.15 -4.34
CA MET A 86 -11.02 -20.54 -3.15
C MET A 86 -12.19 -19.62 -3.52
N ASN A 87 -13.21 -19.58 -2.66
CA ASN A 87 -14.20 -18.51 -2.63
C ASN A 87 -13.85 -17.47 -1.55
N CYS A 88 -14.63 -16.37 -1.44
CA CYS A 88 -14.36 -15.33 -0.44
C CYS A 88 -14.37 -15.87 0.99
N LEU A 89 -15.27 -16.83 1.33
CA LEU A 89 -15.31 -17.43 2.66
C LEU A 89 -14.04 -18.25 2.96
N ASP A 90 -13.55 -19.01 1.98
CA ASP A 90 -12.32 -19.80 2.13
C ASP A 90 -11.11 -18.87 2.33
N ILE A 91 -11.06 -17.75 1.60
CA ILE A 91 -10.02 -16.73 1.75
C ILE A 91 -10.07 -16.10 3.15
N GLY A 92 -11.26 -15.74 3.63
CA GLY A 92 -11.42 -15.19 4.98
C GLY A 92 -10.95 -16.17 6.05
N LYS A 93 -11.32 -17.47 5.95
CA LYS A 93 -10.86 -18.52 6.86
C LYS A 93 -9.33 -18.68 6.80
N TYR A 94 -8.77 -18.74 5.59
CA TYR A 94 -7.32 -18.81 5.40
C TYR A 94 -6.58 -17.66 6.11
N TYR A 95 -7.07 -16.42 5.97
CA TYR A 95 -6.48 -15.28 6.67
C TYR A 95 -6.64 -15.39 8.19
N SER A 96 -7.80 -15.81 8.67
CA SER A 96 -8.06 -16.02 10.10
C SER A 96 -7.16 -17.09 10.72
N ASP A 97 -6.77 -18.11 9.95
CA ASP A 97 -5.88 -19.18 10.42
C ASP A 97 -4.41 -18.70 10.51
N PHE A 98 -4.00 -17.73 9.68
CA PHE A 98 -2.60 -17.26 9.60
C PHE A 98 -2.33 -15.97 10.37
N PHE A 99 -3.35 -15.13 10.57
CA PHE A 99 -3.21 -13.82 11.17
C PHE A 99 -4.11 -13.67 12.40
N GLU A 100 -3.52 -13.64 13.58
CA GLU A 100 -4.25 -13.46 14.85
C GLU A 100 -5.04 -12.15 14.91
N ASP A 101 -4.56 -11.11 14.17
CA ASP A 101 -5.18 -9.79 14.07
C ASP A 101 -6.26 -9.68 12.97
N PHE A 102 -6.65 -10.82 12.34
CA PHE A 102 -7.69 -10.82 11.31
C PHE A 102 -9.08 -10.94 11.91
N SER A 103 -9.97 -9.98 11.58
CA SER A 103 -11.36 -10.00 12.01
C SER A 103 -12.28 -10.54 10.91
N MET A 104 -12.82 -11.76 11.13
CA MET A 104 -13.85 -12.34 10.25
C MET A 104 -15.14 -11.51 10.21
N GLU A 105 -15.50 -10.83 11.28
CA GLU A 105 -16.64 -9.95 11.34
C GLU A 105 -16.42 -8.74 10.42
N LYS A 106 -15.32 -8.02 10.60
CA LYS A 106 -14.93 -6.89 9.74
C LYS A 106 -14.78 -7.31 8.28
N TYR A 107 -14.23 -8.50 8.02
CA TYR A 107 -14.10 -9.04 6.68
C TYR A 107 -15.46 -9.18 5.98
N ARG A 108 -16.46 -9.75 6.66
CA ARG A 108 -17.82 -9.90 6.12
C ARG A 108 -18.47 -8.55 5.88
N GLN A 109 -18.38 -7.63 6.83
CA GLN A 109 -18.88 -6.27 6.66
C GLN A 109 -18.27 -5.58 5.44
N LEU A 110 -16.97 -5.65 5.26
CA LEU A 110 -16.28 -5.07 4.11
C LEU A 110 -16.65 -5.76 2.78
N LEU A 111 -16.90 -7.09 2.77
CA LEU A 111 -17.40 -7.78 1.59
C LEU A 111 -18.78 -7.23 1.19
N ASP A 112 -19.68 -7.07 2.14
CA ASP A 112 -21.04 -6.53 1.89
C ASP A 112 -20.96 -5.09 1.40
N GLU A 113 -20.14 -4.24 2.02
CA GLU A 113 -19.88 -2.87 1.57
C GLU A 113 -19.33 -2.80 0.14
N MET A 114 -18.46 -3.74 -0.24
CA MET A 114 -17.88 -3.83 -1.59
C MET A 114 -18.75 -4.59 -2.59
N GLU A 115 -19.94 -5.05 -2.17
CA GLU A 115 -20.88 -5.83 -3.00
C GLU A 115 -20.25 -7.12 -3.55
N LEU A 116 -19.49 -7.82 -2.71
CA LEU A 116 -18.87 -9.10 -3.03
C LEU A 116 -19.61 -10.24 -2.34
N ASP A 117 -20.11 -11.20 -3.12
CA ASP A 117 -20.74 -12.40 -2.57
C ASP A 117 -19.68 -13.28 -1.88
N ILE A 118 -19.91 -13.61 -0.61
CA ILE A 118 -19.01 -14.45 0.20
C ILE A 118 -18.77 -15.84 -0.42
N ARG A 119 -19.66 -16.31 -1.29
CA ARG A 119 -19.56 -17.59 -1.99
C ARG A 119 -18.89 -17.45 -3.37
N GLN A 120 -18.60 -16.24 -3.82
CA GLN A 120 -17.98 -15.98 -5.10
C GLN A 120 -16.59 -16.58 -5.18
N LYS A 121 -16.33 -17.41 -6.18
CA LYS A 121 -15.00 -18.03 -6.41
C LYS A 121 -14.03 -17.02 -7.04
N ALA A 122 -12.78 -17.04 -6.59
CA ALA A 122 -11.72 -16.15 -7.07
C ALA A 122 -11.54 -16.24 -8.61
N ASN A 123 -11.61 -17.44 -9.19
CA ASN A 123 -11.47 -17.65 -10.64
C ASN A 123 -12.68 -17.17 -11.48
N LYS A 124 -13.75 -16.73 -10.84
CA LYS A 124 -14.95 -16.16 -11.50
C LYS A 124 -15.05 -14.65 -11.33
N MET A 125 -14.08 -14.02 -10.66
CA MET A 125 -14.06 -12.59 -10.42
C MET A 125 -13.47 -11.83 -11.60
N SER A 126 -14.03 -10.66 -11.87
CA SER A 126 -13.39 -9.66 -12.73
C SER A 126 -12.14 -9.09 -12.03
N SER A 127 -11.29 -8.38 -12.78
CA SER A 127 -10.11 -7.68 -12.21
C SER A 127 -10.52 -6.69 -11.10
N GLY A 128 -11.59 -5.95 -11.29
CA GLY A 128 -12.12 -5.02 -10.28
C GLY A 128 -12.64 -5.73 -9.03
N MET A 129 -13.38 -6.84 -9.17
CA MET A 129 -13.83 -7.65 -8.03
C MET A 129 -12.63 -8.24 -7.26
N MET A 130 -11.61 -8.71 -7.96
CA MET A 130 -10.39 -9.24 -7.35
C MET A 130 -9.63 -8.15 -6.58
N ALA A 131 -9.55 -6.94 -7.11
CA ALA A 131 -8.92 -5.81 -6.43
C ALA A 131 -9.70 -5.44 -5.15
N LYS A 132 -11.02 -5.34 -5.22
CA LYS A 132 -11.89 -5.15 -4.04
C LYS A 132 -11.65 -6.22 -2.98
N LEU A 133 -11.61 -7.50 -3.36
CA LEU A 133 -11.36 -8.62 -2.45
C LEU A 133 -9.99 -8.53 -1.77
N LYS A 134 -8.94 -8.16 -2.51
CA LYS A 134 -7.59 -7.95 -1.95
C LYS A 134 -7.59 -6.85 -0.90
N ILE A 135 -8.24 -5.74 -1.18
CA ILE A 135 -8.38 -4.60 -0.24
C ILE A 135 -9.13 -5.04 1.00
N VAL A 136 -10.29 -5.69 0.85
CA VAL A 136 -11.10 -6.21 1.95
C VAL A 136 -10.30 -7.14 2.85
N ALA A 137 -9.57 -8.12 2.28
CA ALA A 137 -8.75 -9.05 3.05
C ALA A 137 -7.60 -8.35 3.79
N THR A 138 -7.04 -7.28 3.21
CA THR A 138 -5.96 -6.51 3.83
C THR A 138 -6.49 -5.62 4.96
N LEU A 139 -7.61 -4.91 4.74
CA LEU A 139 -8.22 -4.00 5.72
C LEU A 139 -8.92 -4.73 6.87
N ALA A 140 -9.27 -6.01 6.70
CA ALA A 140 -9.84 -6.83 7.77
C ALA A 140 -8.81 -7.22 8.85
N ARG A 141 -7.52 -6.99 8.62
CA ARG A 141 -6.47 -7.10 9.63
C ARG A 141 -6.43 -5.86 10.52
N ASP A 142 -6.14 -6.07 11.80
CA ASP A 142 -5.91 -4.99 12.78
C ASP A 142 -4.43 -4.58 12.84
N SER A 143 -3.84 -4.36 11.67
CA SER A 143 -2.44 -4.03 11.52
C SER A 143 -2.19 -2.54 11.74
N ARG A 144 -1.03 -2.20 12.33
CA ARG A 144 -0.61 -0.81 12.55
C ARG A 144 -0.12 -0.11 11.28
N LEU A 145 0.45 -0.88 10.34
CA LEU A 145 0.88 -0.39 9.03
C LEU A 145 0.15 -1.16 7.94
N ILE A 146 -0.59 -0.45 7.12
CA ILE A 146 -1.31 -0.99 5.97
C ILE A 146 -0.67 -0.46 4.69
N MET A 147 -0.25 -1.36 3.83
CA MET A 147 0.41 -1.01 2.57
C MET A 147 -0.37 -1.58 1.39
N LEU A 148 -0.82 -0.71 0.49
CA LEU A 148 -1.62 -1.06 -0.68
C LEU A 148 -0.84 -0.69 -1.96
N ASP A 149 -0.39 -1.70 -2.69
CA ASP A 149 0.39 -1.52 -3.92
C ASP A 149 -0.52 -1.44 -5.13
N GLU A 150 -0.64 -0.25 -5.72
CA GLU A 150 -1.51 0.11 -6.84
C GLU A 150 -2.98 -0.32 -6.64
N PRO A 151 -3.63 0.06 -5.51
CA PRO A 151 -4.95 -0.46 -5.13
C PRO A 151 -6.07 -0.09 -6.12
N LEU A 152 -5.91 0.97 -6.90
CA LEU A 152 -6.92 1.50 -7.83
C LEU A 152 -6.70 1.08 -9.28
N ASN A 153 -5.64 0.30 -9.55
CA ASN A 153 -5.29 -0.07 -10.92
C ASN A 153 -6.30 -1.07 -11.51
N GLY A 154 -6.76 -0.77 -12.73
CA GLY A 154 -7.73 -1.63 -13.46
C GLY A 154 -9.15 -1.63 -12.89
N ILE A 155 -9.50 -0.61 -12.09
CA ILE A 155 -10.82 -0.43 -11.48
C ILE A 155 -11.54 0.75 -12.16
N ASP A 156 -12.84 0.61 -12.38
CA ASP A 156 -13.69 1.69 -12.89
C ASP A 156 -13.83 2.84 -11.89
N ILE A 157 -14.18 4.03 -12.38
CA ILE A 157 -14.21 5.27 -11.58
C ILE A 157 -15.14 5.16 -10.38
N ILE A 158 -16.32 4.56 -10.53
CA ILE A 158 -17.32 4.45 -9.44
C ILE A 158 -16.77 3.54 -8.33
N ALA A 159 -16.17 2.41 -8.71
CA ALA A 159 -15.59 1.49 -7.75
C ALA A 159 -14.33 2.07 -7.06
N ARG A 160 -13.56 2.95 -7.72
CA ARG A 160 -12.43 3.66 -7.08
C ARG A 160 -12.87 4.54 -5.94
N GLU A 161 -13.90 5.34 -6.14
CA GLU A 161 -14.45 6.21 -5.09
C GLU A 161 -14.87 5.41 -3.86
N LYS A 162 -15.55 4.29 -4.07
CA LYS A 162 -15.96 3.38 -2.99
C LYS A 162 -14.75 2.82 -2.23
N ILE A 163 -13.71 2.41 -2.94
CA ILE A 163 -12.45 1.91 -2.36
C ILE A 163 -11.76 3.01 -1.54
N ILE A 164 -11.63 4.21 -2.07
CA ILE A 164 -11.03 5.36 -1.38
C ILE A 164 -11.77 5.65 -0.08
N ASN A 165 -13.11 5.71 -0.12
CA ASN A 165 -13.93 5.93 1.06
C ASN A 165 -13.74 4.83 2.11
N THR A 166 -13.63 3.56 1.70
CA THR A 166 -13.38 2.44 2.62
C THR A 166 -11.97 2.51 3.23
N ILE A 167 -10.95 2.91 2.46
CA ILE A 167 -9.58 3.13 2.97
C ILE A 167 -9.62 4.26 4.02
N MET A 168 -10.26 5.39 3.71
CA MET A 168 -10.38 6.52 4.63
C MET A 168 -11.14 6.14 5.91
N ALA A 169 -12.24 5.42 5.80
CA ALA A 169 -13.01 4.94 6.95
C ALA A 169 -12.21 3.95 7.82
N SER A 170 -11.17 3.33 7.28
CA SER A 170 -10.28 2.44 8.01
C SER A 170 -9.12 3.17 8.69
N ALA A 171 -8.93 4.47 8.41
CA ALA A 171 -7.92 5.31 9.06
C ALA A 171 -8.48 5.83 10.39
N ASP A 172 -7.87 5.40 11.49
CA ASP A 172 -8.32 5.68 12.87
C ASP A 172 -7.38 6.62 13.64
N GLY A 173 -6.44 7.26 12.94
CA GLY A 173 -5.42 8.13 13.54
C GLY A 173 -4.28 7.40 14.27
N HIS A 174 -4.35 6.08 14.38
CA HIS A 174 -3.29 5.24 14.99
C HIS A 174 -2.53 4.41 13.95
N ARG A 175 -3.16 4.10 12.85
CA ARG A 175 -2.59 3.32 11.74
C ARG A 175 -1.88 4.22 10.76
N ALA A 176 -0.76 3.73 10.21
CA ALA A 176 -0.17 4.34 9.04
C ALA A 176 -0.63 3.62 7.77
N PHE A 177 -0.82 4.38 6.71
CA PHE A 177 -1.11 3.84 5.39
C PHE A 177 0.00 4.23 4.41
N ILE A 178 0.40 3.29 3.55
CA ILE A 178 1.26 3.56 2.40
C ILE A 178 0.50 3.11 1.15
N LEU A 179 0.18 4.04 0.28
CA LEU A 179 -0.50 3.80 -0.99
C LEU A 179 0.49 4.06 -2.12
N SER A 180 0.79 3.07 -2.95
CA SER A 180 1.51 3.33 -4.20
C SER A 180 0.51 3.61 -5.30
N SER A 181 0.77 4.61 -6.14
CA SER A 181 -0.03 4.84 -7.34
C SER A 181 0.70 5.67 -8.39
N HIS A 182 0.25 5.50 -9.63
CA HIS A 182 0.49 6.42 -10.72
C HIS A 182 -0.76 7.28 -11.03
N LEU A 183 -1.91 6.99 -10.38
CA LEU A 183 -3.17 7.74 -10.45
C LEU A 183 -3.21 8.77 -9.31
N VAL A 184 -2.46 9.86 -9.48
CA VAL A 184 -2.19 10.85 -8.41
C VAL A 184 -3.44 11.65 -8.06
N ASP A 185 -4.27 11.95 -9.04
CA ASP A 185 -5.52 12.71 -8.93
C ASP A 185 -6.51 12.08 -7.95
N GLU A 186 -6.51 10.75 -7.86
CA GLU A 186 -7.36 10.01 -6.92
C GLU A 186 -6.81 10.07 -5.47
N LEU A 187 -5.50 10.11 -5.31
CA LEU A 187 -4.86 10.08 -3.99
C LEU A 187 -4.67 11.47 -3.37
N GLU A 188 -4.55 12.53 -4.17
CA GLU A 188 -4.24 13.88 -3.71
C GLU A 188 -5.15 14.35 -2.57
N LYS A 189 -6.40 13.92 -2.57
CA LYS A 189 -7.43 14.35 -1.60
C LYS A 189 -7.35 13.67 -0.24
N ILE A 190 -6.59 12.57 -0.15
CA ILE A 190 -6.61 11.69 1.03
C ILE A 190 -5.24 11.53 1.70
N ILE A 191 -4.18 12.03 1.09
CA ILE A 191 -2.82 11.83 1.59
C ILE A 191 -2.36 12.97 2.49
N ASP A 192 -1.67 12.63 3.57
CA ASP A 192 -0.98 13.58 4.43
C ASP A 192 0.44 13.87 3.94
N TYR A 193 1.07 12.86 3.30
CA TYR A 193 2.49 12.93 2.94
C TYR A 193 2.73 12.34 1.55
N ALA A 194 3.44 13.07 0.70
CA ALA A 194 3.79 12.64 -0.65
C ALA A 194 5.28 12.32 -0.76
N VAL A 195 5.60 11.19 -1.42
CA VAL A 195 6.97 10.74 -1.71
C VAL A 195 7.09 10.47 -3.20
N PHE A 196 7.84 11.30 -3.91
CA PHE A 196 8.06 11.18 -5.35
C PHE A 196 9.33 10.36 -5.62
N ILE A 197 9.16 9.20 -6.27
CA ILE A 197 10.26 8.26 -6.54
C ILE A 197 10.54 8.17 -8.04
N LYS A 198 11.79 8.39 -8.42
CA LYS A 198 12.28 8.30 -9.81
C LYS A 198 13.56 7.47 -9.85
N LYS A 199 13.58 6.39 -10.63
CA LYS A 199 14.77 5.51 -10.80
C LYS A 199 15.38 5.03 -9.47
N GLY A 200 14.53 4.65 -8.52
CA GLY A 200 14.96 4.12 -7.23
C GLY A 200 15.43 5.15 -6.20
N THR A 201 15.23 6.44 -6.47
CA THR A 201 15.64 7.54 -5.58
C THR A 201 14.43 8.42 -5.25
N VAL A 202 14.37 8.94 -4.03
CA VAL A 202 13.39 9.97 -3.64
C VAL A 202 13.85 11.31 -4.23
N ILE A 203 13.03 11.90 -5.09
CA ILE A 203 13.30 13.20 -5.70
C ILE A 203 12.72 14.34 -4.88
N MET A 204 11.57 14.11 -4.27
CA MET A 204 10.88 15.07 -3.41
C MET A 204 10.03 14.29 -2.40
N GLN A 205 9.94 14.79 -1.18
CA GLN A 205 9.05 14.26 -0.16
C GLN A 205 8.68 15.34 0.84
N GLY A 206 7.48 15.26 1.39
CA GLY A 206 7.01 16.21 2.40
C GLY A 206 5.53 16.04 2.71
N GLU A 207 5.06 16.79 3.68
CA GLU A 207 3.62 16.93 3.92
C GLU A 207 2.96 17.51 2.66
N ALA A 208 1.86 16.88 2.23
CA ALA A 208 1.22 17.23 0.96
C ALA A 208 0.82 18.71 0.90
N GLU A 209 0.25 19.22 1.99
CA GLU A 209 -0.15 20.62 2.11
C GLU A 209 1.06 21.56 2.03
N ALA A 210 2.15 21.26 2.74
CA ALA A 210 3.37 22.06 2.71
C ALA A 210 4.00 22.10 1.31
N LEU A 211 4.09 20.96 0.62
CA LEU A 211 4.59 20.89 -0.75
C LEU A 211 3.73 21.73 -1.73
N CYS A 212 2.41 21.72 -1.56
CA CYS A 212 1.52 22.56 -2.37
C CYS A 212 1.71 24.04 -2.09
N GLN A 213 1.84 24.44 -0.82
CA GLN A 213 2.05 25.85 -0.43
C GLN A 213 3.40 26.39 -0.92
N GLU A 214 4.48 25.62 -0.74
CA GLU A 214 5.84 26.03 -1.14
C GLU A 214 6.00 26.12 -2.66
N SER A 215 5.38 25.22 -3.41
CA SER A 215 5.51 25.17 -4.87
C SER A 215 4.47 26.01 -5.61
N GLY A 216 3.36 26.38 -4.98
CA GLY A 216 2.19 26.97 -5.61
C GLY A 216 1.48 26.03 -6.60
N LYS A 217 1.69 24.70 -6.46
CA LYS A 217 1.16 23.66 -7.35
C LYS A 217 0.43 22.60 -6.54
N SER A 218 -0.54 21.93 -7.17
CA SER A 218 -1.15 20.72 -6.63
C SER A 218 -0.18 19.53 -6.71
N ILE A 219 -0.45 18.46 -5.96
CA ILE A 219 0.35 17.21 -6.03
C ILE A 219 0.33 16.61 -7.45
N VAL A 220 -0.80 16.71 -8.15
CA VAL A 220 -0.92 16.31 -9.56
C VAL A 220 -0.01 17.14 -10.48
N GLU A 221 0.05 18.45 -10.28
CA GLU A 221 0.91 19.35 -11.06
C GLU A 221 2.39 19.13 -10.75
N LEU A 222 2.74 18.89 -9.48
CA LEU A 222 4.10 18.48 -9.08
C LEU A 222 4.49 17.17 -9.76
N TYR A 223 3.61 16.16 -9.73
CA TYR A 223 3.85 14.89 -10.41
C TYR A 223 4.13 15.10 -11.89
N LYS A 224 3.29 15.87 -12.59
CA LYS A 224 3.51 16.20 -14.02
C LYS A 224 4.85 16.89 -14.23
N SER A 225 5.21 17.86 -13.38
CA SER A 225 6.47 18.59 -13.55
C SER A 225 7.74 17.76 -13.29
N ILE A 226 7.65 16.70 -12.46
CA ILE A 226 8.77 15.81 -12.14
C ILE A 226 8.96 14.72 -13.20
N TYR A 227 7.87 14.23 -13.81
CA TYR A 227 7.88 13.03 -14.66
C TYR A 227 7.57 13.30 -16.14
N ALA A 228 7.18 14.52 -16.52
CA ALA A 228 6.97 14.93 -17.90
C ALA A 228 8.25 14.95 -18.75
#